data_eeac62750f16a617bcdedb857dd0be80
#
_entry.id   eeac62750f16a617bcdedb857dd0be80
#
_cell.length_a   1.000
_cell.length_b   1.000
_cell.length_c   1.000
_cell.angle_alpha   90.00
_cell.angle_beta   90.00
_cell.angle_gamma   90.00
#
_symmetry.space_group_name_H-M   'P 1'
#
loop_
_entity.id
_entity.type
_entity.pdbx_description
1 polymer ?
#
loop_
_entity_poly.entity_id
_entity_poly.type
_entity_poly.pdbx_seq_one_letter_code
_entity_poly.pdbx_strand_id
1 'polypeptide(L)'
;MSGVLTSPNYPDHYPNSHDSTQTIEVAEGKTIRYVWKDFRVEGGSCSYDWVEIVDEDGYPLMSKECGSSLPSPGTSNSNIMHVMFHTDGDTTRTGWRLEWNEV
;
A
#
# COMPACT_ATOMS: atom_id res chain seq x y z
N MET A 1 14.70 10.23 6.66
CA MET A 1 14.23 9.90 5.30
C MET A 1 12.71 9.81 5.33
N SER A 2 12.07 10.24 4.29
CA SER A 2 10.62 10.16 4.15
C SER A 2 10.27 10.10 2.66
N GLY A 3 9.04 9.76 2.35
CA GLY A 3 8.61 9.68 0.97
C GLY A 3 7.11 9.47 0.83
N VAL A 4 6.70 9.32 -0.42
CA VAL A 4 5.31 9.12 -0.81
C VAL A 4 5.26 8.01 -1.83
N LEU A 5 4.28 7.09 -1.67
CA LEU A 5 3.93 6.10 -2.67
C LEU A 5 2.49 6.33 -3.09
N THR A 6 2.20 6.07 -4.36
CA THR A 6 0.83 6.13 -4.88
C THR A 6 0.56 4.92 -5.75
N SER A 7 -0.74 4.66 -5.99
CA SER A 7 -1.15 3.74 -7.04
C SER A 7 -0.76 4.33 -8.41
N PRO A 8 -0.67 3.47 -9.45
CA PRO A 8 -0.41 3.97 -10.81
C PRO A 8 -1.47 4.98 -11.25
N ASN A 9 -1.06 6.01 -11.95
CA ASN A 9 -1.92 7.06 -12.51
C ASN A 9 -2.60 7.96 -11.47
N TYR A 10 -2.36 7.73 -10.17
CA TYR A 10 -2.96 8.55 -9.13
C TYR A 10 -2.71 10.06 -9.40
N PRO A 11 -3.72 10.95 -9.28
CA PRO A 11 -5.06 10.76 -8.73
C PRO A 11 -6.11 10.27 -9.73
N ASP A 12 -5.71 9.85 -10.92
CA ASP A 12 -6.63 9.24 -11.87
C ASP A 12 -6.79 7.74 -11.53
N HIS A 13 -7.74 7.07 -12.19
CA HIS A 13 -8.00 5.67 -11.94
C HIS A 13 -6.78 4.80 -12.25
N TYR A 14 -6.51 3.82 -11.38
CA TYR A 14 -5.46 2.84 -11.62
C TYR A 14 -5.88 1.86 -12.74
N PRO A 15 -4.91 1.16 -13.37
CA PRO A 15 -5.23 0.24 -14.46
C PRO A 15 -5.81 -1.07 -13.95
N ASN A 16 -6.54 -1.76 -14.83
CA ASN A 16 -6.95 -3.15 -14.60
C ASN A 16 -5.76 -4.09 -14.76
N SER A 17 -5.88 -5.29 -14.20
CA SER A 17 -4.91 -6.39 -14.40
C SER A 17 -3.48 -5.96 -14.02
N HIS A 18 -3.35 -5.31 -12.88
CA HIS A 18 -2.08 -4.76 -12.40
C HIS A 18 -1.62 -5.51 -11.15
N ASP A 19 -0.34 -5.84 -11.12
CA ASP A 19 0.32 -6.37 -9.93
C ASP A 19 1.64 -5.65 -9.76
N SER A 20 1.87 -5.10 -8.57
CA SER A 20 3.13 -4.43 -8.28
C SER A 20 3.54 -4.62 -6.84
N THR A 21 4.83 -4.48 -6.60
CA THR A 21 5.40 -4.43 -5.26
C THR A 21 6.34 -3.23 -5.24
N GLN A 22 6.09 -2.31 -4.32
CA GLN A 22 6.98 -1.19 -4.07
C GLN A 22 7.67 -1.41 -2.74
N THR A 23 8.99 -1.31 -2.72
CA THR A 23 9.79 -1.57 -1.53
C THR A 23 10.30 -0.26 -0.96
N ILE A 24 10.14 -0.11 0.36
CA ILE A 24 10.72 1.01 1.11
C ILE A 24 11.82 0.44 1.99
N GLU A 25 13.01 1.02 1.87
CA GLU A 25 14.15 0.63 2.70
C GLU A 25 14.76 1.88 3.32
N VAL A 26 14.89 1.88 4.64
CA VAL A 26 15.52 2.95 5.40
C VAL A 26 16.80 2.42 6.04
N ALA A 27 17.50 3.25 6.82
CA ALA A 27 18.75 2.85 7.45
C ALA A 27 18.54 1.65 8.37
N GLU A 28 19.54 0.76 8.39
CA GLU A 28 19.51 -0.40 9.28
C GLU A 28 19.40 0.05 10.74
N GLY A 29 18.55 -0.64 11.50
CA GLY A 29 18.25 -0.27 12.88
C GLY A 29 17.11 0.73 13.01
N LYS A 30 16.57 1.22 11.90
CA LYS A 30 15.41 2.10 11.86
C LYS A 30 14.18 1.35 11.40
N THR A 31 13.02 1.95 11.59
CA THR A 31 11.74 1.42 11.13
C THR A 31 11.02 2.47 10.28
N ILE A 32 9.88 2.07 9.70
CA ILE A 32 9.12 2.91 8.78
C ILE A 32 7.73 3.13 9.36
N ARG A 33 7.39 4.40 9.59
CA ARG A 33 6.04 4.80 9.97
C ARG A 33 5.29 5.16 8.72
N TYR A 34 4.09 4.61 8.52
CA TYR A 34 3.28 4.90 7.34
C TYR A 34 1.90 5.40 7.74
N VAL A 35 1.35 6.30 6.91
CA VAL A 35 0.03 6.89 7.10
C VAL A 35 -0.65 6.97 5.74
N TRP A 36 -1.87 6.47 5.64
CA TRP A 36 -2.67 6.57 4.42
C TRP A 36 -3.29 7.96 4.32
N LYS A 37 -3.11 8.63 3.18
CA LYS A 37 -3.64 9.96 2.94
C LYS A 37 -4.87 9.93 2.02
N ASP A 38 -4.99 8.91 1.21
CA ASP A 38 -6.16 8.66 0.35
C ASP A 38 -6.23 7.16 0.11
N PHE A 39 -7.43 6.63 -0.02
CA PHE A 39 -7.62 5.19 -0.25
C PHE A 39 -8.97 4.95 -0.90
N ARG A 40 -8.95 4.59 -2.19
CA ARG A 40 -10.14 4.26 -2.96
C ARG A 40 -9.79 3.09 -3.87
N VAL A 41 -10.14 1.91 -3.44
CA VAL A 41 -9.85 0.65 -4.12
C VAL A 41 -11.17 -0.12 -4.21
N GLU A 42 -11.40 -0.82 -5.32
CA GLU A 42 -12.62 -1.59 -5.50
C GLU A 42 -12.95 -2.39 -4.26
N GLY A 43 -14.18 -2.24 -3.74
CA GLY A 43 -14.60 -2.86 -2.50
C GLY A 43 -15.06 -4.29 -2.65
N GLY A 44 -15.66 -4.82 -1.60
CA GLY A 44 -16.15 -6.18 -1.50
C GLY A 44 -15.34 -6.96 -0.48
N SER A 45 -15.01 -8.21 -0.79
CA SER A 45 -14.25 -9.08 0.11
C SER A 45 -12.75 -8.89 0.03
N CYS A 46 -12.27 -7.89 -0.73
CA CYS A 46 -10.85 -7.64 -1.02
C CYS A 46 -10.20 -8.81 -1.78
N SER A 47 -10.98 -9.49 -2.60
CA SER A 47 -10.48 -10.54 -3.49
C SER A 47 -10.35 -10.06 -4.94
N TYR A 48 -10.91 -8.91 -5.26
CA TYR A 48 -10.81 -8.31 -6.60
C TYR A 48 -9.57 -7.42 -6.69
N ASP A 49 -9.65 -6.24 -6.06
CA ASP A 49 -8.50 -5.34 -5.96
C ASP A 49 -8.14 -5.23 -4.48
N TRP A 50 -6.85 -5.16 -4.18
CA TRP A 50 -6.42 -5.05 -2.79
C TRP A 50 -5.02 -4.47 -2.69
N VAL A 51 -4.74 -3.90 -1.51
CA VAL A 51 -3.41 -3.44 -1.11
C VAL A 51 -3.03 -4.21 0.15
N GLU A 52 -1.79 -4.66 0.20
CA GLU A 52 -1.25 -5.35 1.37
C GLU A 52 0.14 -4.82 1.67
N ILE A 53 0.46 -4.68 2.94
CA ILE A 53 1.81 -4.32 3.36
C ILE A 53 2.40 -5.53 4.08
N VAL A 54 3.58 -5.96 3.65
CA VAL A 54 4.28 -7.09 4.25
C VAL A 54 5.66 -6.64 4.74
N ASP A 55 6.21 -7.38 5.70
CA ASP A 55 7.55 -7.12 6.22
C ASP A 55 8.62 -7.70 5.28
N GLU A 56 9.87 -7.61 5.72
CA GLU A 56 11.01 -8.10 4.94
C GLU A 56 10.89 -9.57 4.58
N ASP A 57 10.25 -10.37 5.44
CA ASP A 57 10.13 -11.81 5.26
C ASP A 57 8.81 -12.21 4.58
N GLY A 58 7.96 -11.25 4.24
CA GLY A 58 6.69 -11.50 3.56
C GLY A 58 5.49 -11.69 4.49
N TYR A 59 5.64 -11.45 5.79
CA TYR A 59 4.52 -11.54 6.73
C TYR A 59 3.72 -10.24 6.72
N PRO A 60 2.37 -10.29 6.78
CA PRO A 60 1.55 -9.09 6.73
C PRO A 60 1.77 -8.16 7.92
N LEU A 61 2.06 -6.89 7.62
CA LEU A 61 1.98 -5.78 8.57
C LEU A 61 0.58 -5.15 8.49
N MET A 62 0.01 -5.14 7.30
CA MET A 62 -1.37 -4.77 7.04
C MET A 62 -1.92 -5.83 6.10
N SER A 63 -2.95 -6.54 6.54
CA SER A 63 -3.63 -7.53 5.70
C SER A 63 -4.32 -6.84 4.52
N LYS A 64 -4.72 -7.60 3.52
CA LYS A 64 -5.37 -7.07 2.33
C LYS A 64 -6.52 -6.13 2.69
N GLU A 65 -6.44 -4.92 2.16
CA GLU A 65 -7.44 -3.87 2.36
C GLU A 65 -7.99 -3.42 1.02
N CYS A 66 -9.26 -3.03 1.02
CA CYS A 66 -9.95 -2.47 -0.14
C CYS A 66 -11.05 -1.54 0.35
N GLY A 67 -11.80 -0.93 -0.57
CA GLY A 67 -12.88 -0.01 -0.21
C GLY A 67 -12.43 1.44 -0.23
N SER A 68 -13.19 2.28 0.46
CA SER A 68 -13.00 3.73 0.42
C SER A 68 -12.74 4.36 1.80
N SER A 69 -12.43 3.55 2.81
CA SER A 69 -12.05 4.04 4.14
C SER A 69 -10.55 3.97 4.30
N LEU A 70 -9.96 4.97 4.93
CA LEU A 70 -8.52 4.98 5.19
C LEU A 70 -8.16 3.83 6.13
N PRO A 71 -7.24 2.94 5.74
CA PRO A 71 -6.72 1.96 6.69
C PRO A 71 -5.97 2.62 7.83
N SER A 72 -5.81 1.90 8.94
CA SER A 72 -5.07 2.42 10.09
C SER A 72 -3.61 2.67 9.74
N PRO A 73 -3.00 3.70 10.30
CA PRO A 73 -1.56 3.88 10.17
C PRO A 73 -0.80 2.80 10.94
N GLY A 74 0.46 2.62 10.61
CA GLY A 74 1.27 1.60 11.27
C GLY A 74 2.74 1.88 11.18
N THR A 75 3.53 0.99 11.80
CA THR A 75 4.99 1.07 11.80
C THR A 75 5.53 -0.31 11.48
N SER A 76 6.54 -0.37 10.60
CA SER A 76 7.19 -1.63 10.25
C SER A 76 7.96 -2.22 11.44
N ASN A 77 8.33 -3.49 11.32
CA ASN A 77 9.11 -4.18 12.36
C ASN A 77 10.61 -4.28 12.02
N SER A 78 11.00 -3.73 10.86
CA SER A 78 12.40 -3.67 10.44
C SER A 78 12.60 -2.47 9.52
N ASN A 79 13.77 -2.38 8.91
CA ASN A 79 14.11 -1.26 8.01
C ASN A 79 13.57 -1.44 6.58
N ILE A 80 12.87 -2.54 6.30
CA ILE A 80 12.35 -2.85 4.97
C ILE A 80 10.87 -3.21 5.07
N MET A 81 10.06 -2.65 4.17
CA MET A 81 8.68 -3.10 4.01
C MET A 81 8.26 -3.02 2.55
N HIS A 82 7.33 -3.87 2.15
CA HIS A 82 6.83 -3.96 0.79
C HIS A 82 5.35 -3.61 0.77
N VAL A 83 4.98 -2.75 -0.19
CA VAL A 83 3.58 -2.40 -0.44
C VAL A 83 3.16 -3.09 -1.73
N MET A 84 2.22 -4.01 -1.63
CA MET A 84 1.75 -4.84 -2.74
C MET A 84 0.37 -4.38 -3.16
N PHE A 85 0.18 -4.19 -4.46
CA PHE A 85 -1.10 -3.75 -5.03
C PHE A 85 -1.49 -4.67 -6.17
N HIS A 86 -2.71 -5.20 -6.10
CA HIS A 86 -3.28 -6.09 -7.09
C HIS A 86 -4.60 -5.53 -7.59
N THR A 87 -4.82 -5.56 -8.90
CA THR A 87 -6.11 -5.23 -9.50
C THR A 87 -6.52 -6.37 -10.45
N ASP A 88 -7.84 -6.60 -10.50
CA ASP A 88 -8.39 -7.60 -11.42
C ASP A 88 -8.66 -6.97 -12.79
N GLY A 89 -9.41 -7.67 -13.65
CA GLY A 89 -9.66 -7.23 -15.02
C GLY A 89 -10.84 -6.28 -15.21
N ASP A 90 -11.45 -5.81 -14.11
CA ASP A 90 -12.69 -5.04 -14.19
C ASP A 90 -12.81 -4.08 -13.01
N THR A 91 -13.41 -2.93 -13.22
CA THR A 91 -13.71 -1.93 -12.19
C THR A 91 -12.49 -1.35 -11.50
N THR A 92 -12.24 -0.07 -11.71
CA THR A 92 -11.14 0.67 -11.09
C THR A 92 -11.67 1.82 -10.25
N ARG A 93 -10.79 2.37 -9.40
CA ARG A 93 -11.04 3.56 -8.58
C ARG A 93 -9.83 4.48 -8.70
N THR A 94 -9.87 5.60 -7.97
CA THR A 94 -8.77 6.59 -8.03
C THR A 94 -7.51 6.12 -7.31
N GLY A 95 -7.58 5.06 -6.52
CA GLY A 95 -6.40 4.47 -5.94
C GLY A 95 -6.03 5.04 -4.58
N TRP A 96 -4.74 5.08 -4.31
CA TRP A 96 -4.28 5.37 -2.96
C TRP A 96 -3.01 6.20 -2.95
N ARG A 97 -2.80 6.90 -1.82
CA ARG A 97 -1.59 7.65 -1.51
C ARG A 97 -1.16 7.31 -0.09
N LEU A 98 0.08 6.88 0.05
CA LEU A 98 0.71 6.50 1.30
C LEU A 98 1.90 7.42 1.54
N GLU A 99 1.97 8.04 2.73
CA GLU A 99 3.13 8.81 3.14
C GLU A 99 3.87 8.04 4.22
N TRP A 100 5.19 8.08 4.20
CA TRP A 100 6.00 7.34 5.14
C TRP A 100 7.21 8.16 5.59
N ASN A 101 7.72 7.81 6.76
CA ASN A 101 8.94 8.40 7.29
C ASN A 101 9.72 7.37 8.11
N GLU A 102 11.02 7.57 8.14
CA GLU A 102 11.94 6.78 8.96
C GLU A 102 11.80 7.17 10.43
N VAL A 103 11.75 6.21 11.31
CA VAL A 103 11.69 6.43 12.76
C VAL A 103 12.69 5.57 13.50
#